data_2137fe80e1dca84f82af40db162bfd13
#
_entry.id   2137fe80e1dca84f82af40db162bfd13
#
_cell.length_a   1.000
_cell.length_b   1.000
_cell.length_c   1.000
_cell.angle_alpha   90.00
_cell.angle_beta   90.00
_cell.angle_gamma   90.00
#
_symmetry.space_group_name_H-M   'P 1'
#
loop_
_entity.id
_entity.type
_entity.pdbx_description
1 polymer ?
#
loop_
_entity_poly.entity_id
_entity_poly.type
_entity_poly.pdbx_seq_one_letter_code
_entity_poly.pdbx_strand_id
1 'polypeptide(L)'
;MHSRVFDPSQVHKLEAPERLQWMPPAEILGGLDLRPGMTVADIGAGTGYFAIPMARAIAPGGRVFAVDLQPELLEVLRGKLSKPDEPANIVTLQGSASSTGLAASSCDLAFLANVWHEIDDREAVLAELGRILKPEGRIAVLDWRPDAAHPPGPPLEHRLSAREVEQFFASHGRRVDAVRNVGQYSYLILAS
;
A
#
# COMPACT_ATOMS: atom_id res chain seq x y z
N MET A 1 24.01 -6.18 8.09
CA MET A 1 22.56 -6.40 7.99
C MET A 1 22.07 -5.57 6.82
N HIS A 2 21.53 -6.18 5.79
CA HIS A 2 20.85 -5.40 4.74
C HIS A 2 19.50 -4.95 5.31
N SER A 3 19.29 -3.64 5.31
CA SER A 3 17.96 -3.09 5.64
C SER A 3 16.97 -3.64 4.62
N ARG A 4 15.82 -4.16 5.08
CA ARG A 4 14.71 -4.54 4.19
C ARG A 4 13.95 -3.33 3.66
N VAL A 5 14.13 -2.17 4.31
CA VAL A 5 13.47 -0.91 3.94
C VAL A 5 14.07 -0.35 2.65
N PHE A 6 13.21 0.13 1.77
CA PHE A 6 13.61 0.72 0.48
C PHE A 6 14.64 1.85 0.67
N ASP A 7 15.68 1.87 -0.17
CA ASP A 7 16.71 2.91 -0.15
C ASP A 7 16.24 4.15 -0.94
N PRO A 8 16.07 5.33 -0.29
CA PRO A 8 15.61 6.55 -0.96
C PRO A 8 16.50 7.02 -2.12
N SER A 9 17.79 6.66 -2.11
CA SER A 9 18.68 6.97 -3.24
C SER A 9 18.25 6.29 -4.54
N GLN A 10 17.41 5.24 -4.46
CA GLN A 10 16.87 4.48 -5.58
C GLN A 10 15.49 5.00 -6.03
N VAL A 11 15.08 6.21 -5.63
CA VAL A 11 13.77 6.79 -5.96
C VAL A 11 13.42 6.73 -7.46
N HIS A 12 14.42 6.81 -8.33
CA HIS A 12 14.25 6.67 -9.79
C HIS A 12 13.60 5.34 -10.18
N LYS A 13 13.78 4.26 -9.41
CA LYS A 13 13.12 2.96 -9.64
C LYS A 13 11.63 3.03 -9.35
N LEU A 14 11.20 3.86 -8.38
CA LEU A 14 9.79 4.06 -8.08
C LEU A 14 9.08 4.89 -9.15
N GLU A 15 9.82 5.68 -9.91
CA GLU A 15 9.33 6.55 -10.98
C GLU A 15 9.52 5.95 -12.39
N ALA A 16 10.09 4.74 -12.48
CA ALA A 16 10.40 4.11 -13.76
C ALA A 16 9.11 3.84 -14.56
N PRO A 17 9.01 4.31 -15.83
CA PRO A 17 7.81 4.11 -16.66
C PRO A 17 7.44 2.64 -16.87
N GLU A 18 8.42 1.75 -16.80
CA GLU A 18 8.24 0.30 -16.95
C GLU A 18 7.34 -0.29 -15.85
N ARG A 19 7.21 0.39 -14.68
CA ARG A 19 6.27 -0.01 -13.61
C ARG A 19 4.84 -0.14 -14.13
N LEU A 20 4.42 0.72 -15.05
CA LEU A 20 3.09 0.65 -15.64
C LEU A 20 2.82 -0.65 -16.39
N GLN A 21 3.87 -1.32 -16.90
CA GLN A 21 3.73 -2.57 -17.64
C GLN A 21 3.51 -3.77 -16.71
N TRP A 22 4.16 -3.79 -15.54
CA TRP A 22 4.12 -4.94 -14.64
C TRP A 22 3.37 -4.68 -13.33
N MET A 23 3.02 -3.43 -13.03
CA MET A 23 2.22 -3.02 -11.87
C MET A 23 1.20 -1.94 -12.28
N PRO A 24 0.28 -2.22 -13.21
CA PRO A 24 -0.67 -1.23 -13.71
C PRO A 24 -1.66 -0.78 -12.62
N PRO A 25 -1.68 0.51 -12.21
CA PRO A 25 -2.53 0.95 -11.12
C PRO A 25 -4.02 0.72 -11.37
N ALA A 26 -4.49 0.90 -12.60
CA ALA A 26 -5.91 0.73 -12.93
C ALA A 26 -6.40 -0.71 -12.68
N GLU A 27 -5.62 -1.73 -13.04
CA GLU A 27 -5.94 -3.14 -12.79
C GLU A 27 -5.97 -3.44 -11.30
N ILE A 28 -4.95 -2.97 -10.57
CA ILE A 28 -4.80 -3.21 -9.13
C ILE A 28 -5.91 -2.53 -8.35
N LEU A 29 -6.15 -1.25 -8.61
CA LEU A 29 -7.18 -0.47 -7.92
C LEU A 29 -8.61 -0.94 -8.25
N GLY A 30 -8.84 -1.46 -9.46
CA GLY A 30 -10.11 -2.09 -9.83
C GLY A 30 -10.51 -3.25 -8.92
N GLY A 31 -9.54 -3.77 -8.18
CA GLY A 31 -9.78 -4.81 -7.19
C GLY A 31 -10.06 -4.35 -5.77
N LEU A 32 -9.95 -3.09 -5.48
CA LEU A 32 -10.09 -2.56 -4.13
C LEU A 32 -11.51 -2.09 -3.80
N ASP A 33 -12.43 -2.11 -4.78
CA ASP A 33 -13.80 -1.62 -4.63
C ASP A 33 -13.83 -0.17 -4.07
N LEU A 34 -12.99 0.69 -4.64
CA LEU A 34 -12.92 2.10 -4.28
C LEU A 34 -14.19 2.83 -4.71
N ARG A 35 -14.72 3.68 -3.81
CA ARG A 35 -15.94 4.44 -4.04
C ARG A 35 -15.75 5.90 -3.65
N PRO A 36 -16.46 6.84 -4.29
CA PRO A 36 -16.48 8.23 -3.87
C PRO A 36 -16.80 8.38 -2.38
N GLY A 37 -16.10 9.28 -1.71
CA GLY A 37 -16.28 9.55 -0.29
C GLY A 37 -15.48 8.66 0.67
N MET A 38 -14.82 7.60 0.20
CA MET A 38 -13.98 6.75 1.06
C MET A 38 -12.76 7.50 1.62
N THR A 39 -12.33 7.08 2.79
CA THR A 39 -11.05 7.45 3.38
C THR A 39 -10.10 6.25 3.29
N VAL A 40 -8.97 6.44 2.61
CA VAL A 40 -7.97 5.39 2.38
C VAL A 40 -6.66 5.77 3.05
N ALA A 41 -6.05 4.83 3.79
CA ALA A 41 -4.67 4.93 4.24
C ALA A 41 -3.79 4.15 3.26
N ASP A 42 -2.89 4.85 2.54
CA ASP A 42 -1.83 4.27 1.72
C ASP A 42 -0.56 4.21 2.57
N ILE A 43 -0.21 3.03 3.06
CA ILE A 43 0.88 2.81 4.02
C ILE A 43 2.11 2.32 3.28
N GLY A 44 3.23 3.06 3.41
CA GLY A 44 4.38 2.95 2.53
C GLY A 44 4.08 3.57 1.17
N ALA A 45 3.45 4.74 1.17
CA ALA A 45 2.97 5.42 -0.03
C ALA A 45 4.09 5.81 -1.01
N GLY A 46 5.32 5.92 -0.50
CA GLY A 46 6.48 6.30 -1.29
C GLY A 46 6.26 7.64 -1.98
N THR A 47 6.48 7.64 -3.29
CA THR A 47 6.30 8.81 -4.15
C THR A 47 4.87 8.99 -4.69
N GLY A 48 3.90 8.24 -4.14
CA GLY A 48 2.47 8.36 -4.46
C GLY A 48 2.00 7.60 -5.70
N TYR A 49 2.70 6.53 -6.07
CA TYR A 49 2.35 5.72 -7.24
C TYR A 49 0.90 5.23 -7.20
N PHE A 50 0.41 4.82 -6.03
CA PHE A 50 -0.98 4.43 -5.82
C PHE A 50 -1.82 5.54 -5.17
N ALA A 51 -1.25 6.37 -4.29
CA ALA A 51 -1.98 7.45 -3.62
C ALA A 51 -2.69 8.39 -4.61
N ILE A 52 -1.99 8.80 -5.68
CA ILE A 52 -2.54 9.73 -6.68
C ILE A 52 -3.75 9.11 -7.43
N PRO A 53 -3.65 7.94 -8.06
CA PRO A 53 -4.81 7.34 -8.73
C PRO A 53 -5.93 6.94 -7.75
N MET A 54 -5.63 6.53 -6.50
CA MET A 54 -6.67 6.28 -5.49
C MET A 54 -7.44 7.56 -5.15
N ALA A 55 -6.73 8.69 -4.97
CA ALA A 55 -7.37 9.97 -4.66
C ALA A 55 -8.34 10.41 -5.75
N ARG A 56 -8.01 10.16 -7.01
CA ARG A 56 -8.93 10.41 -8.15
C ARG A 56 -10.13 9.46 -8.12
N ALA A 57 -9.92 8.18 -7.81
CA ALA A 57 -10.97 7.16 -7.79
C ALA A 57 -12.02 7.38 -6.70
N ILE A 58 -11.61 7.94 -5.54
CA ILE A 58 -12.51 8.20 -4.41
C ILE A 58 -13.10 9.62 -4.38
N ALA A 59 -12.81 10.45 -5.37
CA ALA A 59 -13.42 11.76 -5.54
C ALA A 59 -14.87 11.63 -6.07
N PRO A 60 -15.79 12.55 -5.71
CA PRO A 60 -15.64 13.61 -4.72
C PRO A 60 -15.79 13.13 -3.27
N GLY A 61 -15.31 13.94 -2.33
CA GLY A 61 -15.54 13.76 -0.90
C GLY A 61 -14.62 12.75 -0.20
N GLY A 62 -13.88 11.92 -0.95
CA GLY A 62 -12.92 10.98 -0.38
C GLY A 62 -11.58 11.62 -0.05
N ARG A 63 -10.77 10.92 0.76
CA ARG A 63 -9.42 11.35 1.17
C ARG A 63 -8.44 10.20 1.20
N VAL A 64 -7.22 10.44 0.74
CA VAL A 64 -6.08 9.53 0.92
C VAL A 64 -5.14 10.10 1.97
N PHE A 65 -4.79 9.29 2.96
CA PHE A 65 -3.65 9.53 3.84
C PHE A 65 -2.46 8.73 3.30
N ALA A 66 -1.50 9.43 2.73
CA ALA A 66 -0.26 8.86 2.23
C ALA A 66 0.78 8.83 3.37
N VAL A 67 0.93 7.67 3.99
CA VAL A 67 1.83 7.46 5.14
C VAL A 67 3.11 6.81 4.65
N ASP A 68 4.26 7.38 4.98
CA ASP A 68 5.56 6.76 4.71
C ASP A 68 6.55 7.05 5.83
N LEU A 69 7.45 6.11 6.08
CA LEU A 69 8.52 6.26 7.06
C LEU A 69 9.56 7.30 6.60
N GLN A 70 9.75 7.43 5.29
CA GLN A 70 10.82 8.20 4.68
C GLN A 70 10.31 9.57 4.22
N PRO A 71 10.71 10.66 4.90
CA PRO A 71 10.27 12.01 4.54
C PRO A 71 10.71 12.43 3.13
N GLU A 72 11.84 11.91 2.65
CA GLU A 72 12.37 12.19 1.31
C GLU A 72 11.39 11.74 0.20
N LEU A 73 10.77 10.57 0.36
CA LEU A 73 9.78 10.07 -0.59
C LEU A 73 8.48 10.91 -0.56
N LEU A 74 8.08 11.32 0.64
CA LEU A 74 6.92 12.21 0.80
C LEU A 74 7.17 13.60 0.20
N GLU A 75 8.40 14.12 0.22
CA GLU A 75 8.74 15.37 -0.45
C GLU A 75 8.59 15.24 -1.98
N VAL A 76 9.00 14.13 -2.57
CA VAL A 76 8.76 13.85 -4.00
C VAL A 76 7.25 13.85 -4.30
N LEU A 77 6.45 13.20 -3.44
CA LEU A 77 4.98 13.20 -3.58
C LEU A 77 4.42 14.62 -3.49
N ARG A 78 4.80 15.41 -2.49
CA ARG A 78 4.36 16.81 -2.35
C ARG A 78 4.72 17.65 -3.57
N GLY A 79 5.92 17.46 -4.12
CA GLY A 79 6.35 18.11 -5.36
C GLY A 79 5.47 17.75 -6.56
N LYS A 80 4.95 16.51 -6.64
CA LYS A 80 3.96 16.13 -7.66
C LYS A 80 2.63 16.82 -7.43
N LEU A 81 2.13 16.79 -6.19
CA LEU A 81 0.83 17.34 -5.82
C LEU A 81 0.74 18.88 -5.95
N SER A 82 1.88 19.58 -6.02
CA SER A 82 1.91 21.03 -6.26
C SER A 82 1.58 21.44 -7.69
N LYS A 83 1.49 20.49 -8.63
CA LYS A 83 1.16 20.76 -10.01
C LYS A 83 -0.34 21.02 -10.20
N PRO A 84 -0.73 21.88 -11.16
CA PRO A 84 -2.13 21.97 -11.57
C PRO A 84 -2.65 20.57 -11.99
N ASP A 85 -3.93 20.32 -11.80
CA ASP A 85 -4.62 19.06 -12.17
C ASP A 85 -4.29 17.83 -11.30
N GLU A 86 -3.43 17.95 -10.30
CA GLU A 86 -3.23 16.87 -9.34
C GLU A 86 -4.27 16.91 -8.20
N PRO A 87 -4.62 15.74 -7.63
CA PRO A 87 -5.67 15.67 -6.64
C PRO A 87 -5.32 16.42 -5.35
N ALA A 88 -6.24 17.26 -4.87
CA ALA A 88 -6.08 18.03 -3.63
C ALA A 88 -6.50 17.27 -2.36
N ASN A 89 -6.98 16.03 -2.49
CA ASN A 89 -7.52 15.22 -1.40
C ASN A 89 -6.51 14.18 -0.85
N ILE A 90 -5.21 14.44 -1.01
CA ILE A 90 -4.13 13.64 -0.42
C ILE A 90 -3.49 14.40 0.73
N VAL A 91 -3.35 13.74 1.87
CA VAL A 91 -2.61 14.24 3.04
C VAL A 91 -1.39 13.36 3.25
N THR A 92 -0.20 13.94 3.21
CA THR A 92 1.06 13.23 3.44
C THR A 92 1.42 13.25 4.92
N LEU A 93 1.73 12.09 5.49
CA LEU A 93 2.07 11.92 6.91
C LEU A 93 3.35 11.10 7.03
N GLN A 94 4.30 11.58 7.82
CA GLN A 94 5.45 10.75 8.20
C GLN A 94 5.03 9.82 9.34
N GLY A 95 5.17 8.52 9.13
CA GLY A 95 4.81 7.49 10.11
C GLY A 95 5.27 6.11 9.67
N SER A 96 5.33 5.17 10.60
CA SER A 96 5.59 3.76 10.29
C SER A 96 4.28 2.99 10.08
N ALA A 97 4.36 1.79 9.51
CA ALA A 97 3.20 0.91 9.37
C ALA A 97 2.60 0.48 10.72
N SER A 98 3.41 0.43 11.79
CA SER A 98 2.95 0.11 13.16
C SER A 98 2.59 1.35 13.99
N SER A 99 2.78 2.57 13.45
CA SER A 99 2.43 3.83 14.11
C SER A 99 2.20 4.91 13.04
N THR A 100 1.01 4.90 12.47
CA THR A 100 0.65 5.75 11.32
C THR A 100 0.38 7.20 11.68
N GLY A 101 0.07 7.49 12.94
CA GLY A 101 -0.39 8.80 13.41
C GLY A 101 -1.86 9.11 13.04
N LEU A 102 -2.57 8.19 12.42
CA LEU A 102 -3.99 8.36 12.06
C LEU A 102 -4.91 8.17 13.27
N ALA A 103 -6.07 8.82 13.23
CA ALA A 103 -7.10 8.62 14.26
C ALA A 103 -7.68 7.19 14.19
N ALA A 104 -8.13 6.70 15.36
CA ALA A 104 -8.83 5.41 15.40
C ALA A 104 -10.14 5.48 14.59
N SER A 105 -10.51 4.35 13.97
CA SER A 105 -11.75 4.19 13.21
C SER A 105 -11.97 5.28 12.16
N SER A 106 -10.91 5.72 11.48
CA SER A 106 -10.96 6.82 10.52
C SER A 106 -10.94 6.38 9.05
N CYS A 107 -10.47 5.16 8.76
CA CYS A 107 -10.25 4.70 7.40
C CYS A 107 -11.21 3.58 6.99
N ASP A 108 -11.67 3.62 5.74
CA ASP A 108 -12.46 2.56 5.11
C ASP A 108 -11.58 1.46 4.54
N LEU A 109 -10.35 1.82 4.13
CA LEU A 109 -9.37 0.90 3.56
C LEU A 109 -7.96 1.28 4.05
N ALA A 110 -7.19 0.30 4.46
CA ALA A 110 -5.75 0.39 4.63
C ALA A 110 -5.09 -0.42 3.51
N PHE A 111 -4.27 0.24 2.69
CA PHE A 111 -3.58 -0.35 1.55
C PHE A 111 -2.08 -0.35 1.78
N LEU A 112 -1.45 -1.50 1.59
CA LEU A 112 -0.01 -1.69 1.68
C LEU A 112 0.48 -2.28 0.35
N ALA A 113 1.27 -1.53 -0.40
CA ALA A 113 1.79 -1.98 -1.70
C ALA A 113 3.30 -2.15 -1.65
N ASN A 114 3.77 -3.39 -1.74
CA ASN A 114 5.19 -3.77 -1.68
C ASN A 114 5.87 -3.34 -0.38
N VAL A 115 5.17 -3.45 0.73
CA VAL A 115 5.61 -3.08 2.07
C VAL A 115 5.59 -4.27 3.02
N TRP A 116 4.64 -5.20 2.84
CA TRP A 116 4.42 -6.29 3.79
C TRP A 116 5.64 -7.20 3.98
N HIS A 117 6.39 -7.43 2.93
CA HIS A 117 7.65 -8.22 2.97
C HIS A 117 8.78 -7.51 3.73
N GLU A 118 8.73 -6.18 3.90
CA GLU A 118 9.71 -5.39 4.63
C GLU A 118 9.46 -5.38 6.15
N ILE A 119 8.25 -5.76 6.58
CA ILE A 119 7.81 -5.66 7.97
C ILE A 119 8.37 -6.82 8.81
N ASP A 120 9.09 -6.48 9.87
CA ASP A 120 9.57 -7.46 10.85
C ASP A 120 8.49 -7.77 11.89
N ASP A 121 7.85 -6.76 12.49
CA ASP A 121 6.77 -6.91 13.48
C ASP A 121 5.39 -6.73 12.83
N ARG A 122 4.91 -7.81 12.20
CA ARG A 122 3.60 -7.82 11.52
C ARG A 122 2.42 -7.79 12.48
N GLU A 123 2.60 -8.25 13.71
CA GLU A 123 1.57 -8.20 14.76
C GLU A 123 1.29 -6.75 15.16
N ALA A 124 2.34 -5.96 15.41
CA ALA A 124 2.19 -4.55 15.72
C ALA A 124 1.54 -3.77 14.55
N VAL A 125 1.91 -4.09 13.31
CA VAL A 125 1.26 -3.50 12.14
C VAL A 125 -0.21 -3.89 12.06
N LEU A 126 -0.55 -5.16 12.24
CA LEU A 126 -1.96 -5.61 12.20
C LEU A 126 -2.81 -4.96 13.30
N ALA A 127 -2.23 -4.76 14.49
CA ALA A 127 -2.89 -4.03 15.58
C ALA A 127 -3.17 -2.56 15.19
N GLU A 128 -2.20 -1.88 14.59
CA GLU A 128 -2.35 -0.50 14.12
C GLU A 128 -3.40 -0.40 12.99
N LEU A 129 -3.36 -1.34 12.02
CA LEU A 129 -4.38 -1.41 10.97
C LEU A 129 -5.78 -1.58 11.56
N GLY A 130 -5.93 -2.48 12.55
CA GLY A 130 -7.18 -2.68 13.26
C GLY A 130 -7.65 -1.43 14.02
N ARG A 131 -6.72 -0.64 14.56
CA ARG A 131 -7.04 0.60 15.28
C ARG A 131 -7.56 1.70 14.36
N ILE A 132 -6.93 1.88 13.19
CA ILE A 132 -7.28 2.97 12.25
C ILE A 132 -8.50 2.66 11.39
N LEU A 133 -8.81 1.37 11.17
CA LEU A 133 -9.94 0.97 10.35
C LEU A 133 -11.27 1.16 11.08
N LYS A 134 -12.27 1.57 10.33
CA LYS A 134 -13.68 1.55 10.75
C LYS A 134 -14.15 0.09 10.94
N PRO A 135 -15.28 -0.17 11.62
CA PRO A 135 -15.79 -1.53 11.83
C PRO A 135 -15.92 -2.36 10.54
N GLU A 136 -16.33 -1.74 9.44
CA GLU A 136 -16.45 -2.35 8.10
C GLU A 136 -15.22 -2.13 7.21
N GLY A 137 -14.14 -1.58 7.80
CA GLY A 137 -12.93 -1.26 7.07
C GLY A 137 -12.15 -2.50 6.68
N ARG A 138 -11.43 -2.42 5.56
CA ARG A 138 -10.69 -3.55 4.99
C ARG A 138 -9.19 -3.26 4.90
N ILE A 139 -8.42 -4.34 4.92
CA ILE A 139 -6.99 -4.35 4.65
C ILE A 139 -6.78 -4.88 3.23
N ALA A 140 -5.93 -4.20 2.46
CA ALA A 140 -5.47 -4.69 1.17
C ALA A 140 -3.94 -4.76 1.16
N VAL A 141 -3.39 -5.92 0.87
CA VAL A 141 -1.95 -6.14 0.71
C VAL A 141 -1.66 -6.54 -0.73
N LEU A 142 -0.91 -5.68 -1.42
CA LEU A 142 -0.31 -5.96 -2.72
C LEU A 142 1.18 -6.27 -2.48
N ASP A 143 1.64 -7.46 -2.88
CA ASP A 143 3.06 -7.78 -2.70
C ASP A 143 3.57 -8.74 -3.78
N TRP A 144 4.88 -8.98 -3.77
CA TRP A 144 5.62 -9.70 -4.77
C TRP A 144 5.42 -11.22 -4.68
N ARG A 145 5.14 -11.84 -5.81
CA ARG A 145 5.06 -13.31 -5.92
C ARG A 145 6.47 -13.92 -5.85
N PRO A 146 6.69 -14.94 -5.00
CA PRO A 146 7.97 -15.68 -4.96
C PRO A 146 8.16 -16.62 -6.16
N ASP A 147 7.06 -17.04 -6.83
CA ASP A 147 7.06 -17.99 -7.95
C ASP A 147 7.17 -17.33 -9.33
N ALA A 148 7.24 -16.01 -9.40
CA ALA A 148 7.35 -15.29 -10.66
C ALA A 148 8.79 -15.40 -11.23
N ALA A 149 8.92 -15.69 -12.53
CA ALA A 149 10.21 -15.75 -13.20
C ALA A 149 10.80 -14.36 -13.42
N HIS A 150 12.07 -14.18 -13.08
CA HIS A 150 12.84 -12.93 -13.29
C HIS A 150 12.11 -11.64 -12.93
N PRO A 151 11.44 -11.54 -11.78
CA PRO A 151 10.67 -10.37 -11.43
C PRO A 151 11.58 -9.20 -11.02
N PRO A 152 11.14 -7.97 -11.24
CA PRO A 152 11.71 -6.82 -10.53
C PRO A 152 11.45 -6.94 -9.03
N GLY A 153 12.03 -6.04 -8.22
CA GLY A 153 11.75 -5.98 -6.78
C GLY A 153 12.79 -6.68 -5.91
N PRO A 154 12.44 -7.05 -4.67
CA PRO A 154 13.38 -7.61 -3.69
C PRO A 154 13.84 -9.02 -4.07
N PRO A 155 14.96 -9.49 -3.49
CA PRO A 155 15.39 -10.89 -3.61
C PRO A 155 14.27 -11.88 -3.26
N LEU A 156 14.30 -13.07 -3.88
CA LEU A 156 13.23 -14.07 -3.70
C LEU A 156 13.07 -14.51 -2.25
N GLU A 157 14.16 -14.59 -1.49
CA GLU A 157 14.18 -14.94 -0.06
C GLU A 157 13.47 -13.93 0.85
N HIS A 158 13.22 -12.70 0.37
CA HIS A 158 12.47 -11.68 1.10
C HIS A 158 10.98 -11.68 0.75
N ARG A 159 10.56 -12.46 -0.25
CA ARG A 159 9.16 -12.47 -0.69
C ARG A 159 8.36 -13.47 0.11
N LEU A 160 7.14 -13.06 0.44
CA LEU A 160 6.15 -13.94 1.06
C LEU A 160 5.15 -14.40 0.00
N SER A 161 4.78 -15.66 0.06
CA SER A 161 3.67 -16.15 -0.76
C SER A 161 2.34 -15.58 -0.26
N ALA A 162 1.36 -15.46 -1.16
CA ALA A 162 0.01 -15.07 -0.79
C ALA A 162 -0.56 -15.98 0.31
N ARG A 163 -0.23 -17.29 0.27
CA ARG A 163 -0.65 -18.28 1.28
C ARG A 163 -0.10 -17.99 2.67
N GLU A 164 1.17 -17.59 2.77
CA GLU A 164 1.76 -17.22 4.08
C GLU A 164 1.08 -16.00 4.68
N VAL A 165 0.78 -14.99 3.85
CA VAL A 165 0.06 -13.78 4.30
C VAL A 165 -1.39 -14.10 4.66
N GLU A 166 -2.07 -14.93 3.88
CA GLU A 166 -3.43 -15.42 4.17
C GLU A 166 -3.47 -16.17 5.51
N GLN A 167 -2.53 -17.09 5.73
CA GLN A 167 -2.43 -17.84 6.99
C GLN A 167 -2.15 -16.93 8.18
N PHE A 168 -1.30 -15.91 7.99
CA PHE A 168 -1.03 -14.91 9.03
C PHE A 168 -2.31 -14.16 9.40
N PHE A 169 -3.06 -13.63 8.44
CA PHE A 169 -4.31 -12.92 8.73
C PHE A 169 -5.33 -13.84 9.41
N ALA A 170 -5.53 -15.05 8.90
CA ALA A 170 -6.46 -16.00 9.49
C ALA A 170 -6.11 -16.38 10.94
N SER A 171 -4.81 -16.59 11.25
CA SER A 171 -4.34 -16.90 12.61
C SER A 171 -4.53 -15.74 13.59
N HIS A 172 -4.68 -14.50 13.08
CA HIS A 172 -4.94 -13.30 13.88
C HIS A 172 -6.39 -12.81 13.81
N GLY A 173 -7.32 -13.70 13.45
CA GLY A 173 -8.76 -13.44 13.50
C GLY A 173 -9.28 -12.53 12.38
N ARG A 174 -8.50 -12.32 11.31
CA ARG A 174 -8.93 -11.59 10.12
C ARG A 174 -9.49 -12.56 9.08
N ARG A 175 -10.66 -12.25 8.55
CA ARG A 175 -11.22 -13.01 7.43
C ARG A 175 -10.57 -12.56 6.12
N VAL A 176 -10.01 -13.49 5.39
CA VAL A 176 -9.52 -13.21 4.03
C VAL A 176 -10.69 -13.33 3.05
N ASP A 177 -11.04 -12.23 2.40
CA ASP A 177 -12.18 -12.12 1.51
C ASP A 177 -11.83 -12.48 0.06
N ALA A 178 -10.59 -12.17 -0.36
CA ALA A 178 -10.09 -12.46 -1.70
C ALA A 178 -8.58 -12.59 -1.74
N VAL A 179 -8.09 -13.50 -2.57
CA VAL A 179 -6.68 -13.64 -2.96
C VAL A 179 -6.63 -13.78 -4.47
N ARG A 180 -5.82 -12.96 -5.15
CA ARG A 180 -5.67 -13.02 -6.60
C ARG A 180 -4.30 -12.56 -7.06
N ASN A 181 -3.83 -13.11 -8.16
CA ASN A 181 -2.68 -12.55 -8.86
C ASN A 181 -3.14 -11.30 -9.63
N VAL A 182 -2.30 -10.26 -9.61
CA VAL A 182 -2.53 -8.99 -10.31
C VAL A 182 -1.24 -8.56 -11.01
N GLY A 183 -1.38 -8.06 -12.22
CA GLY A 183 -0.21 -7.83 -13.06
C GLY A 183 0.61 -9.10 -13.26
N GLN A 184 1.87 -8.93 -13.59
CA GLN A 184 2.75 -10.05 -13.91
C GLN A 184 3.41 -10.68 -12.68
N TYR A 185 3.72 -9.89 -11.65
CA TYR A 185 4.63 -10.29 -10.57
C TYR A 185 4.06 -10.18 -9.16
N SER A 186 2.80 -9.79 -9.04
CA SER A 186 2.22 -9.48 -7.73
C SER A 186 0.98 -10.33 -7.42
N TYR A 187 0.65 -10.41 -6.16
CA TYR A 187 -0.65 -10.83 -5.67
C TYR A 187 -1.32 -9.70 -4.89
N LEU A 188 -2.64 -9.74 -4.82
CA LEU A 188 -3.45 -8.85 -3.99
C LEU A 188 -4.29 -9.69 -3.05
N ILE A 189 -4.24 -9.37 -1.76
CA ILE A 189 -5.09 -9.94 -0.71
C ILE A 189 -6.00 -8.85 -0.18
N LEU A 190 -7.28 -9.20 0.00
CA LEU A 190 -8.26 -8.39 0.73
C LEU A 190 -8.67 -9.13 1.98
N ALA A 191 -8.71 -8.44 3.13
CA ALA A 191 -9.14 -8.99 4.41
C ALA A 191 -10.00 -7.98 5.19
N SER A 192 -10.92 -8.53 6.01
CA SER A 192 -11.81 -7.78 6.89
C SER A 192 -11.66 -8.19 8.35
#